data_e1ce59722e5fb9ed2e8dfef8bb7fab2d
#
_entry.id   e1ce59722e5fb9ed2e8dfef8bb7fab2d
#
_cell.length_a   1.000
_cell.length_b   1.000
_cell.length_c   1.000
_cell.angle_alpha   90.00
_cell.angle_beta   90.00
_cell.angle_gamma   90.00
#
_symmetry.space_group_name_H-M   'P 1'
#
loop_
_entity.id
_entity.type
_entity.pdbx_description
1 polymer ?
#
loop_
_entity_poly.entity_id
_entity_poly.type
_entity_poly.pdbx_seq_one_letter_code
_entity_poly.pdbx_strand_id
1 'polypeptide(L)'
;MYKTHESKSHFQTIHSWLGIVVLCAFTCQFLSALVVLFLVDSAALRAKFVPYHKAFGIVIVLSALCISILGMQSMVWKRSKDGGSSTDEAWMNINIASSIVASMILILAFSLYGGGGGARNRKQFHYKPVRNHGV
;
A
#
# COMPACT_ATOMS: atom_id res chain seq x y z
N MET A 1 44.74 -7.26 19.30
CA MET A 1 43.98 -7.91 18.21
C MET A 1 42.90 -6.92 17.75
N TYR A 2 43.19 -6.13 16.73
CA TYR A 2 42.24 -5.14 16.18
C TYR A 2 41.24 -5.92 15.28
N LYS A 3 39.96 -5.97 15.68
CA LYS A 3 38.90 -6.39 14.78
C LYS A 3 38.71 -5.29 13.77
N THR A 4 39.12 -5.52 12.52
CA THR A 4 38.76 -4.71 11.39
C THR A 4 37.23 -4.70 11.26
N HIS A 5 36.63 -3.53 11.42
CA HIS A 5 35.24 -3.27 11.09
C HIS A 5 35.08 -3.52 9.57
N GLU A 6 34.57 -4.67 9.20
CA GLU A 6 34.04 -4.86 7.84
C GLU A 6 32.91 -3.88 7.63
N SER A 7 33.16 -2.91 6.79
CA SER A 7 32.12 -1.99 6.30
C SER A 7 31.12 -2.79 5.46
N LYS A 8 30.12 -3.35 6.10
CA LYS A 8 28.96 -3.96 5.39
C LYS A 8 28.29 -2.83 4.62
N SER A 9 28.45 -2.82 3.30
CA SER A 9 27.74 -1.88 2.45
C SER A 9 26.25 -2.20 2.51
N HIS A 10 25.48 -1.30 3.11
CA HIS A 10 24.06 -1.52 3.40
C HIS A 10 23.14 -1.48 2.19
N PHE A 11 23.60 -1.05 1.02
CA PHE A 11 22.79 -0.81 -0.17
C PHE A 11 23.17 -1.69 -1.38
N GLN A 12 23.51 -2.97 -1.16
CA GLN A 12 23.93 -3.85 -2.25
C GLN A 12 22.82 -4.73 -2.82
N THR A 13 21.60 -4.69 -2.28
CA THR A 13 20.52 -5.55 -2.75
C THR A 13 19.45 -4.76 -3.50
N ILE A 14 18.90 -5.35 -4.55
CA ILE A 14 17.76 -4.81 -5.31
C ILE A 14 16.59 -4.47 -4.36
N HIS A 15 16.38 -5.28 -3.33
CA HIS A 15 15.38 -5.04 -2.30
C HIS A 15 15.57 -3.68 -1.59
N SER A 16 16.80 -3.30 -1.23
CA SER A 16 17.08 -2.03 -0.56
C SER A 16 16.78 -0.83 -1.47
N TRP A 17 17.14 -0.91 -2.75
CA TRP A 17 16.85 0.15 -3.72
C TRP A 17 15.35 0.32 -3.97
N LEU A 18 14.64 -0.80 -4.17
CA LEU A 18 13.18 -0.77 -4.34
C LEU A 18 12.48 -0.23 -3.10
N GLY A 19 12.96 -0.59 -1.90
CA GLY A 19 12.43 -0.07 -0.63
C GLY A 19 12.56 1.45 -0.54
N ILE A 20 13.71 2.01 -0.92
CA ILE A 20 13.93 3.46 -0.95
C ILE A 20 12.99 4.15 -1.95
N VAL A 21 12.86 3.60 -3.15
CA VAL A 21 11.97 4.16 -4.19
C VAL A 21 10.53 4.22 -3.69
N VAL A 22 10.03 3.14 -3.08
CA VAL A 22 8.66 3.10 -2.54
C VAL A 22 8.50 4.06 -1.37
N LEU A 23 9.50 4.18 -0.49
CA LEU A 23 9.47 5.13 0.63
C LEU A 23 9.43 6.58 0.13
N CYS A 24 10.24 6.91 -0.87
CA CYS A 24 10.20 8.24 -1.51
C CYS A 24 8.83 8.51 -2.17
N ALA A 25 8.30 7.54 -2.91
CA ALA A 25 6.99 7.66 -3.53
C ALA A 25 5.87 7.87 -2.49
N PHE A 26 5.91 7.11 -1.38
CA PHE A 26 4.99 7.30 -0.26
C PHE A 26 5.08 8.70 0.35
N THR A 27 6.31 9.18 0.60
CA THR A 27 6.53 10.52 1.15
C THR A 27 6.01 11.61 0.22
N CYS A 28 6.29 11.52 -1.08
CA CYS A 28 5.76 12.46 -2.08
C CYS A 28 4.23 12.42 -2.12
N GLN A 29 3.62 11.24 -2.06
CA GLN A 29 2.18 11.05 -2.04
C GLN A 29 1.54 11.69 -0.80
N PHE A 30 2.16 11.50 0.36
CA PHE A 30 1.73 12.08 1.62
C PHE A 30 1.81 13.61 1.59
N LEU A 31 2.96 14.16 1.19
CA LEU A 31 3.16 15.61 1.10
C LEU A 31 2.21 16.26 0.09
N SER A 32 1.97 15.63 -1.07
CA SER A 32 1.03 16.14 -2.07
C SER A 32 -0.40 16.19 -1.54
N ALA A 33 -0.81 15.22 -0.72
CA ALA A 33 -2.12 15.23 -0.07
C ALA A 33 -2.24 16.39 0.93
N LEU A 34 -1.19 16.64 1.74
CA LEU A 34 -1.16 17.77 2.67
C LEU A 34 -1.26 19.11 1.93
N VAL A 35 -0.49 19.27 0.86
CA VAL A 35 -0.53 20.49 0.03
C VAL A 35 -1.95 20.72 -0.52
N VAL A 36 -2.57 19.68 -1.09
CA VAL A 36 -3.92 19.81 -1.65
C VAL A 36 -4.96 20.07 -0.57
N LEU A 37 -4.81 19.46 0.61
CA LEU A 37 -5.74 19.63 1.72
C LEU A 37 -5.68 21.04 2.31
N PHE A 38 -4.48 21.57 2.55
CA PHE A 38 -4.28 22.83 3.30
C PHE A 38 -4.11 24.06 2.43
N LEU A 39 -3.57 23.93 1.21
CA LEU A 39 -3.21 25.07 0.36
C LEU A 39 -4.10 25.24 -0.86
N VAL A 40 -4.92 24.25 -1.22
CA VAL A 40 -5.80 24.32 -2.39
C VAL A 40 -7.23 24.61 -1.96
N ASP A 41 -7.72 25.83 -2.17
CA ASP A 41 -9.10 26.20 -1.85
C ASP A 41 -10.13 25.73 -2.89
N SER A 42 -9.68 25.48 -4.13
CA SER A 42 -10.55 25.08 -5.22
C SER A 42 -11.11 23.67 -5.08
N ALA A 43 -12.42 23.54 -4.88
CA ALA A 43 -13.11 22.24 -4.82
C ALA A 43 -12.97 21.43 -6.13
N ALA A 44 -12.89 22.11 -7.29
CA ALA A 44 -12.72 21.47 -8.58
C ALA A 44 -11.33 20.79 -8.72
N LEU A 45 -10.27 21.43 -8.21
CA LEU A 45 -8.92 20.86 -8.22
C LEU A 45 -8.82 19.68 -7.25
N ARG A 46 -9.40 19.79 -6.05
CA ARG A 46 -9.47 18.66 -5.10
C ARG A 46 -10.20 17.46 -5.71
N ALA A 47 -11.33 17.69 -6.38
CA ALA A 47 -12.08 16.61 -7.01
C ALA A 47 -11.31 15.90 -8.14
N LYS A 48 -10.47 16.62 -8.89
CA LYS A 48 -9.58 16.03 -9.90
C LYS A 48 -8.42 15.26 -9.28
N PHE A 49 -7.85 15.75 -8.18
CA PHE A 49 -6.69 15.13 -7.52
C PHE A 49 -7.02 13.78 -6.87
N VAL A 50 -8.18 13.66 -6.21
CA VAL A 50 -8.57 12.49 -5.42
C VAL A 50 -8.47 11.16 -6.18
N PRO A 51 -8.97 11.00 -7.43
CA PRO A 51 -8.89 9.72 -8.14
C PRO A 51 -7.44 9.31 -8.44
N TYR A 52 -6.58 10.26 -8.82
CA TYR A 52 -5.15 9.99 -9.05
C TYR A 52 -4.44 9.63 -7.77
N HIS A 53 -4.68 10.38 -6.69
CA HIS A 53 -4.12 10.09 -5.38
C HIS A 53 -4.49 8.68 -4.89
N LYS A 54 -5.75 8.28 -5.05
CA LYS A 54 -6.19 6.90 -4.72
C LYS A 54 -5.49 5.85 -5.56
N ALA A 55 -5.42 6.03 -6.88
CA ALA A 55 -4.79 5.07 -7.78
C ALA A 55 -3.30 4.88 -7.47
N PHE A 56 -2.55 5.97 -7.34
CA PHE A 56 -1.13 5.93 -6.97
C PHE A 56 -0.91 5.37 -5.56
N GLY A 57 -1.76 5.74 -4.60
CA GLY A 57 -1.70 5.22 -3.24
C GLY A 57 -1.83 3.70 -3.19
N ILE A 58 -2.74 3.12 -3.96
CA ILE A 58 -2.91 1.67 -4.08
C ILE A 58 -1.64 1.02 -4.63
N VAL A 59 -1.08 1.55 -5.72
CA VAL A 59 0.14 1.02 -6.33
C VAL A 59 1.30 1.05 -5.33
N ILE A 60 1.48 2.15 -4.59
CA ILE A 60 2.54 2.28 -3.58
C ILE A 60 2.37 1.25 -2.47
N VAL A 61 1.15 1.09 -1.93
CA VAL A 61 0.88 0.12 -0.87
C VAL A 61 1.13 -1.31 -1.35
N LEU A 62 0.65 -1.69 -2.53
CA LEU A 62 0.89 -3.01 -3.10
C LEU A 62 2.39 -3.26 -3.32
N SER A 63 3.12 -2.27 -3.83
CA SER A 63 4.57 -2.37 -4.00
C SER A 63 5.30 -2.54 -2.67
N ALA A 64 4.92 -1.79 -1.64
CA ALA A 64 5.47 -1.92 -0.29
C ALA A 64 5.24 -3.33 0.29
N LEU A 65 4.05 -3.89 0.11
CA LEU A 65 3.71 -5.24 0.55
C LEU A 65 4.54 -6.30 -0.18
N CYS A 66 4.67 -6.21 -1.50
CA CYS A 66 5.51 -7.12 -2.29
C CYS A 66 6.99 -7.06 -1.85
N ILE A 67 7.52 -5.86 -1.65
CA ILE A 67 8.91 -5.67 -1.20
C ILE A 67 9.11 -6.22 0.21
N SER A 68 8.12 -6.10 1.10
CA SER A 68 8.17 -6.67 2.44
C SER A 68 8.26 -8.19 2.41
N ILE A 69 7.48 -8.86 1.56
CA ILE A 69 7.53 -10.32 1.38
C ILE A 69 8.91 -10.74 0.86
N LEU A 70 9.42 -10.07 -0.18
CA LEU A 70 10.75 -10.36 -0.73
C LEU A 70 11.86 -10.16 0.30
N GLY A 71 11.74 -9.13 1.15
CA GLY A 71 12.67 -8.88 2.25
C GLY A 71 12.69 -10.00 3.28
N MET A 72 11.54 -10.49 3.69
CA MET A 72 11.41 -11.62 4.61
C MET A 72 12.01 -12.90 4.02
N GLN A 73 11.70 -13.22 2.77
CA GLN A 73 12.25 -14.39 2.09
C GLN A 73 13.79 -14.33 2.00
N SER A 74 14.35 -13.17 1.67
CA SER A 74 15.79 -12.99 1.56
C SER A 74 16.50 -13.18 2.89
N MET A 75 15.86 -12.79 3.98
CA MET A 75 16.40 -12.92 5.33
C MET A 75 16.49 -14.40 5.78
N VAL A 76 15.45 -15.18 5.48
CA VAL A 76 15.45 -16.63 5.79
C VAL A 76 16.45 -17.38 4.92
N TRP A 77 16.53 -17.07 3.65
CA TRP A 77 17.52 -17.69 2.77
C TRP A 77 18.96 -17.50 3.26
N LYS A 78 19.29 -16.28 3.73
CA LYS A 78 20.60 -16.01 4.34
C LYS A 78 20.82 -16.84 5.59
N ARG A 79 19.83 -16.88 6.48
CA ARG A 79 19.93 -17.62 7.75
C ARG A 79 20.04 -19.13 7.54
N SER A 80 19.36 -19.68 6.54
CA SER A 80 19.46 -21.08 6.16
C SER A 80 20.87 -21.47 5.65
N LYS A 81 21.53 -20.55 4.92
CA LYS A 81 22.91 -20.79 4.45
C LYS A 81 23.96 -20.74 5.55
N ASP A 82 23.72 -19.96 6.60
CA ASP A 82 24.67 -19.79 7.71
C ASP A 82 24.59 -20.90 8.76
N GLY A 83 23.88 -22.03 8.48
CA GLY A 83 23.82 -23.23 9.34
C GLY A 83 23.00 -23.03 10.61
N GLY A 84 22.11 -22.05 10.66
CA GLY A 84 21.21 -21.85 11.79
C GLY A 84 20.21 -22.99 11.93
N SER A 85 20.16 -23.64 13.10
CA SER A 85 19.38 -24.84 13.41
C SER A 85 17.86 -24.65 13.50
N SER A 86 17.30 -23.52 13.08
CA SER A 86 15.87 -23.21 13.20
C SER A 86 15.22 -22.87 11.85
N THR A 87 15.56 -23.62 10.80
CA THR A 87 14.97 -23.44 9.47
C THR A 87 13.45 -23.57 9.47
N ASP A 88 12.90 -24.52 10.23
CA ASP A 88 11.46 -24.79 10.29
C ASP A 88 10.68 -23.63 10.94
N GLU A 89 11.17 -23.10 12.06
CA GLU A 89 10.56 -21.93 12.71
C GLU A 89 10.62 -20.68 11.82
N ALA A 90 11.73 -20.48 11.12
CA ALA A 90 11.88 -19.35 10.23
C ALA A 90 10.93 -19.44 9.02
N TRP A 91 10.75 -20.63 8.44
CA TRP A 91 9.75 -20.86 7.37
C TRP A 91 8.32 -20.68 7.87
N MET A 92 8.02 -21.17 9.08
CA MET A 92 6.69 -20.96 9.68
C MET A 92 6.39 -19.47 9.90
N ASN A 93 7.33 -18.73 10.45
CA ASN A 93 7.16 -17.28 10.67
C ASN A 93 6.96 -16.50 9.37
N ILE A 94 7.65 -16.87 8.28
CA ILE A 94 7.45 -16.27 6.96
C ILE A 94 6.07 -16.58 6.41
N ASN A 95 5.62 -17.82 6.52
CA ASN A 95 4.31 -18.20 6.03
C ASN A 95 3.21 -17.44 6.77
N ILE A 96 3.34 -17.26 8.08
CA ILE A 96 2.41 -16.45 8.89
C ILE A 96 2.45 -14.99 8.44
N ALA A 97 3.62 -14.39 8.33
CA ALA A 97 3.78 -13.00 7.92
C ALA A 97 3.24 -12.77 6.49
N SER A 98 3.54 -13.68 5.55
CA SER A 98 3.03 -13.61 4.18
C SER A 98 1.51 -13.74 4.12
N SER A 99 0.92 -14.58 4.97
CA SER A 99 -0.54 -14.74 5.07
C SER A 99 -1.22 -13.48 5.60
N ILE A 100 -0.62 -12.82 6.60
CA ILE A 100 -1.11 -11.55 7.12
C ILE A 100 -1.08 -10.48 6.04
N VAL A 101 0.03 -10.37 5.30
CA VAL A 101 0.18 -9.41 4.21
C VAL A 101 -0.84 -9.68 3.09
N ALA A 102 -1.02 -10.94 2.68
CA ALA A 102 -2.01 -11.34 1.69
C ALA A 102 -3.44 -10.99 2.14
N SER A 103 -3.76 -11.22 3.41
CA SER A 103 -5.06 -10.85 4.00
C SER A 103 -5.29 -9.35 3.98
N MET A 104 -4.28 -8.53 4.28
CA MET A 104 -4.36 -7.08 4.19
C MET A 104 -4.61 -6.62 2.75
N ILE A 105 -3.95 -7.24 1.76
CA ILE A 105 -4.18 -6.95 0.33
C ILE A 105 -5.63 -7.25 -0.04
N LEU A 106 -6.17 -8.38 0.38
CA LEU A 106 -7.55 -8.78 0.09
C LEU A 106 -8.55 -7.83 0.74
N ILE A 107 -8.34 -7.44 2.01
CA ILE A 107 -9.21 -6.47 2.70
C ILE A 107 -9.18 -5.12 1.98
N LEU A 108 -8.00 -4.65 1.58
CA LEU A 108 -7.85 -3.41 0.84
C LEU A 108 -8.57 -3.47 -0.50
N ALA A 109 -8.37 -4.55 -1.27
CA ALA A 109 -9.02 -4.77 -2.54
C ALA A 109 -10.55 -4.82 -2.40
N PHE A 110 -11.06 -5.52 -1.39
CA PHE A 110 -12.50 -5.59 -1.10
C PHE A 110 -13.08 -4.23 -0.72
N SER A 111 -12.36 -3.45 0.11
CA SER A 111 -12.78 -2.09 0.50
C SER A 111 -12.85 -1.14 -0.68
N LEU A 112 -11.94 -1.30 -1.65
CA LEU A 112 -11.92 -0.49 -2.87
C LEU A 112 -13.03 -0.90 -3.86
N TYR A 113 -13.30 -2.20 -3.98
CA TYR A 113 -14.33 -2.73 -4.89
C TYR A 113 -15.74 -2.61 -4.29
N GLY A 114 -15.90 -2.90 -3.00
CA GLY A 114 -17.18 -2.89 -2.30
C GLY A 114 -17.77 -1.50 -2.09
N GLY A 115 -16.94 -0.45 -2.01
CA GLY A 115 -17.38 0.93 -1.82
C GLY A 115 -18.09 1.56 -3.03
N GLY A 116 -17.98 0.94 -4.22
CA GLY A 116 -18.56 1.49 -5.47
C GLY A 116 -20.07 1.24 -5.66
N GLY A 117 -20.65 0.26 -4.98
CA GLY A 117 -22.05 -0.14 -5.18
C GLY A 117 -23.08 0.72 -4.48
N GLY A 118 -22.75 1.31 -3.32
CA GLY A 118 -23.71 2.03 -2.49
C GLY A 118 -24.08 3.43 -2.99
N ALA A 119 -23.18 4.08 -3.72
CA ALA A 119 -23.41 5.47 -4.19
C ALA A 119 -24.27 5.55 -5.45
N ARG A 120 -24.28 4.50 -6.27
CA ARG A 120 -25.05 4.50 -7.54
C ARG A 120 -26.55 4.36 -7.32
N ASN A 121 -26.98 3.68 -6.26
CA ASN A 121 -28.41 3.41 -5.99
C ASN A 121 -29.10 4.57 -5.25
N ARG A 122 -28.35 5.49 -4.61
CA ARG A 122 -28.95 6.62 -3.88
C ARG A 122 -29.43 7.77 -4.77
N LYS A 123 -28.96 7.86 -6.02
CA LYS A 123 -29.35 8.90 -6.97
C LYS A 123 -30.64 8.62 -7.73
N GLN A 124 -31.12 7.37 -7.76
CA GLN A 124 -32.37 7.03 -8.48
C GLN A 124 -33.65 7.22 -7.67
N PHE A 125 -33.55 7.41 -6.33
CA PHE A 125 -34.76 7.49 -5.50
C PHE A 125 -35.31 8.91 -5.31
N HIS A 126 -34.67 9.96 -5.87
CA HIS A 126 -35.07 11.34 -5.59
C HIS A 126 -35.82 12.06 -6.70
N TYR A 127 -36.26 11.37 -7.76
CA TYR A 127 -37.05 12.01 -8.81
C TYR A 127 -38.38 11.26 -9.01
N LYS A 128 -39.38 11.53 -8.14
CA LYS A 128 -40.79 11.33 -8.46
C LYS A 128 -41.37 12.68 -8.89
N PRO A 129 -41.74 12.86 -10.17
CA PRO A 129 -42.48 14.06 -10.55
C PRO A 129 -43.85 14.03 -9.87
N VAL A 130 -44.17 15.13 -9.19
CA VAL A 130 -45.49 15.36 -8.65
C VAL A 130 -46.43 15.51 -9.85
N ARG A 131 -47.32 14.55 -10.03
CA ARG A 131 -48.37 14.61 -11.05
C ARG A 131 -49.41 15.62 -10.55
N ASN A 132 -49.42 16.82 -11.12
CA ASN A 132 -50.50 17.77 -10.92
C ASN A 132 -51.78 17.22 -11.55
N HIS A 133 -52.71 16.80 -10.71
CA HIS A 133 -54.10 16.64 -11.11
C HIS A 133 -54.69 18.07 -11.13
N GLY A 134 -54.70 18.64 -12.33
CA GLY A 134 -55.48 19.84 -12.60
C GLY A 134 -56.97 19.49 -12.63
N VAL A 135 -57.75 20.28 -11.97
CA VAL A 135 -59.21 20.36 -11.97
C VAL A 135 -59.64 21.01 -13.26
#